data_3de90b9e9b031ced8cd9c25934cffa50
#
_entry.id   3de90b9e9b031ced8cd9c25934cffa50
#
_cell.length_a   1.000
_cell.length_b   1.000
_cell.length_c   1.000
_cell.angle_alpha   90.00
_cell.angle_beta   90.00
_cell.angle_gamma   90.00
#
_symmetry.space_group_name_H-M   'P 1'
#
loop_
_entity.id
_entity.type
_entity.pdbx_description
1 polymer ?
#
loop_
_entity_poly.entity_id
_entity_poly.type
_entity_poly.pdbx_seq_one_letter_code
_entity_poly.pdbx_strand_id
1 'polypeptide(L)'
;MPTSVFDVMLPSFADDVGRAMPTALFCHRHVVAEPAMAVPFRIGGESFAVSALAMGFSQADFNPLVVPDPRNRALFFDRITPFAKQFDKWFMSFSSNRDEDGIAIEAPQLIVPNHASASLLAAVGRRLAYIGAGGYSVDPAVIATGRHLQFLREHLRVAGQQLVLSLTDILATHWSTPQTAGEKLSLPALTAWIDPPAGVHGFDAALVAEAGDGVGPIPPAFRDAQVFGLVEEFAAATKAGDAAAASAAENGIHAHWKQILSSAWGICWATLAQIRTLPLAASTTHRWRQDCEAYTRHADWQQTGGRRRVRPTPRQAAATHSKLETANNTLTAQEAIDDPLRMAPYVLRDEAVIGTVVAIDPDHVERSPGGQRRRYPLVTVETLDRCGMAVGKQLWWTGEPNKERPWIVREVVQLSRPSQRWRITLRRVKAATNKTRLPTRHDGATFSVLNLDDFQAWFPAEADVPWTHRPPAGSNAIPAQGAIDAEPLSGEPSATDKAPDGFDVADAANSQGEK
;
A
#
# COMPACT_ATOMS: atom_id res chain seq x y z
N MET A 1 3.02 -17.08 -1.76
CA MET A 1 4.46 -17.43 -1.90
C MET A 1 4.76 -18.55 -0.93
N PRO A 2 5.70 -19.49 -1.22
CA PRO A 2 6.11 -20.45 -0.22
C PRO A 2 6.70 -19.69 0.97
N THR A 3 6.33 -20.10 2.18
CA THR A 3 6.82 -19.54 3.44
C THR A 3 8.35 -19.70 3.49
N SER A 4 9.08 -18.61 3.68
CA SER A 4 10.53 -18.67 3.82
C SER A 4 10.91 -19.18 5.20
N VAL A 5 12.13 -19.70 5.37
CA VAL A 5 12.65 -20.09 6.68
C VAL A 5 12.63 -18.90 7.65
N PHE A 6 12.88 -17.70 7.14
CA PHE A 6 12.81 -16.47 7.94
C PHE A 6 11.40 -16.17 8.48
N ASP A 7 10.35 -16.44 7.68
CA ASP A 7 8.96 -16.21 8.12
C ASP A 7 8.56 -17.09 9.31
N VAL A 8 9.28 -18.20 9.51
CA VAL A 8 9.06 -19.12 10.65
C VAL A 8 10.00 -18.79 11.81
N MET A 9 11.26 -18.52 11.54
CA MET A 9 12.29 -18.35 12.59
C MET A 9 12.22 -16.99 13.27
N LEU A 10 11.97 -15.90 12.53
CA LEU A 10 11.96 -14.55 13.10
C LEU A 10 10.88 -14.33 14.17
N PRO A 11 9.63 -14.83 13.99
CA PRO A 11 8.64 -14.76 15.06
C PRO A 11 9.08 -15.50 16.34
N SER A 12 9.71 -16.67 16.20
CA SER A 12 10.23 -17.42 17.34
C SER A 12 11.34 -16.66 18.07
N PHE A 13 12.28 -16.09 17.34
CA PHE A 13 13.33 -15.23 17.94
C PHE A 13 12.73 -13.99 18.61
N ALA A 14 11.70 -13.39 18.03
CA ALA A 14 11.04 -12.25 18.62
C ALA A 14 10.42 -12.60 19.99
N ASP A 15 9.83 -13.80 20.09
CA ASP A 15 9.27 -14.32 21.35
C ASP A 15 10.37 -14.59 22.37
N ASP A 16 11.44 -15.30 21.98
CA ASP A 16 12.57 -15.60 22.86
C ASP A 16 13.27 -14.32 23.42
N VAL A 17 13.36 -13.28 22.61
CA VAL A 17 14.00 -11.99 23.00
C VAL A 17 13.02 -11.05 23.71
N GLY A 18 11.72 -11.27 23.59
CA GLY A 18 10.66 -10.44 24.15
C GLY A 18 10.48 -9.09 23.44
N ARG A 19 10.85 -9.00 22.15
CA ARG A 19 10.67 -7.81 21.31
C ARG A 19 10.68 -8.17 19.83
N ALA A 20 10.07 -7.30 18.99
CA ALA A 20 10.03 -7.50 17.55
C ALA A 20 11.42 -7.57 16.92
N MET A 21 11.56 -8.42 15.90
CA MET A 21 12.77 -8.58 15.09
C MET A 21 12.64 -7.85 13.75
N PRO A 22 13.67 -7.11 13.30
CA PRO A 22 13.60 -6.44 12.01
C PRO A 22 13.61 -7.44 10.86
N THR A 23 12.72 -7.24 9.90
CA THR A 23 12.66 -7.97 8.61
C THR A 23 13.20 -7.14 7.45
N ALA A 24 13.49 -5.87 7.70
CA ALA A 24 14.06 -4.92 6.76
C ALA A 24 15.02 -3.97 7.50
N LEU A 25 16.09 -3.54 6.83
CA LEU A 25 17.01 -2.51 7.32
C LEU A 25 16.52 -1.10 6.93
N PHE A 26 15.73 -1.01 5.87
CA PHE A 26 15.25 0.25 5.31
C PHE A 26 13.73 0.31 5.32
N CYS A 27 13.18 1.51 5.51
CA CYS A 27 11.76 1.75 5.30
C CYS A 27 11.48 1.87 3.79
N HIS A 28 10.62 0.99 3.27
CA HIS A 28 10.25 0.97 1.86
C HIS A 28 9.03 1.86 1.55
N ARG A 29 8.72 2.80 2.41
CA ARG A 29 7.65 3.79 2.23
C ARG A 29 8.18 5.19 2.50
N HIS A 30 7.99 6.09 1.53
CA HIS A 30 8.27 7.50 1.71
C HIS A 30 7.20 8.15 2.58
N VAL A 31 7.61 8.90 3.58
CA VAL A 31 6.70 9.70 4.42
C VAL A 31 7.05 11.17 4.19
N VAL A 32 6.09 11.93 3.63
CA VAL A 32 6.27 13.38 3.42
C VAL A 32 6.40 14.13 4.74
N ALA A 33 6.96 15.36 4.68
CA ALA A 33 7.14 16.17 5.89
C ALA A 33 5.80 16.50 6.58
N GLU A 34 4.77 16.82 5.80
CA GLU A 34 3.46 17.26 6.28
C GLU A 34 2.33 16.38 5.69
N PRO A 35 2.20 15.11 6.12
CA PRO A 35 1.10 14.27 5.68
C PRO A 35 -0.18 14.65 6.41
N ALA A 36 -1.34 14.32 5.83
CA ALA A 36 -2.59 14.31 6.58
C ALA A 36 -2.71 12.99 7.37
N MET A 37 -2.97 13.08 8.65
CA MET A 37 -3.39 11.94 9.48
C MET A 37 -4.91 11.89 9.53
N ALA A 38 -5.52 10.71 9.29
CA ALA A 38 -6.96 10.51 9.46
C ALA A 38 -7.24 9.26 10.30
N VAL A 39 -7.99 9.45 11.38
CA VAL A 39 -8.35 8.39 12.33
C VAL A 39 -9.88 8.26 12.36
N PRO A 40 -10.47 7.43 11.48
CA PRO A 40 -11.91 7.25 11.42
C PRO A 40 -12.39 6.15 12.36
N PHE A 41 -13.58 6.38 12.96
CA PHE A 41 -14.31 5.37 13.71
C PHE A 41 -15.75 5.24 13.22
N ARG A 42 -16.30 4.04 13.39
CA ARG A 42 -17.70 3.73 13.17
C ARG A 42 -18.26 2.94 14.35
N ILE A 43 -19.55 2.96 14.52
CA ILE A 43 -20.25 2.09 15.46
C ILE A 43 -20.30 0.69 14.87
N GLY A 44 -20.22 -0.35 15.71
CA GLY A 44 -20.40 -1.74 15.31
C GLY A 44 -21.73 -1.94 14.58
N GLY A 45 -21.74 -2.75 13.51
CA GLY A 45 -22.90 -2.95 12.66
C GLY A 45 -23.12 -1.90 11.56
N GLU A 46 -22.50 -0.70 11.62
CA GLU A 46 -22.62 0.35 10.61
C GLU A 46 -21.45 0.34 9.62
N SER A 47 -21.56 -0.43 8.53
CA SER A 47 -20.44 -0.68 7.62
C SER A 47 -19.97 0.51 6.78
N PHE A 48 -20.83 1.52 6.57
CA PHE A 48 -20.59 2.57 5.56
C PHE A 48 -20.69 4.00 6.07
N ALA A 49 -20.77 4.20 7.38
CA ALA A 49 -20.92 5.51 7.97
C ALA A 49 -19.85 5.75 9.04
N VAL A 50 -19.11 6.84 8.90
CA VAL A 50 -18.23 7.34 9.95
C VAL A 50 -19.09 7.96 11.04
N SER A 51 -18.88 7.53 12.29
CA SER A 51 -19.49 8.11 13.48
C SER A 51 -18.60 9.18 14.09
N ALA A 52 -17.29 8.98 13.96
CA ALA A 52 -16.31 9.97 14.40
C ALA A 52 -15.04 9.90 13.53
N LEU A 53 -14.39 11.04 13.35
CA LEU A 53 -13.17 11.15 12.54
C LEU A 53 -12.30 12.29 13.12
N ALA A 54 -11.03 12.01 13.39
CA ALA A 54 -10.05 13.07 13.57
C ALA A 54 -9.21 13.19 12.30
N MET A 55 -8.96 14.42 11.85
CA MET A 55 -8.05 14.70 10.76
C MET A 55 -7.26 15.96 11.04
N GLY A 56 -5.98 15.98 10.68
CA GLY A 56 -5.09 17.13 10.78
C GLY A 56 -3.72 16.84 10.19
N PHE A 57 -2.88 17.87 10.17
CA PHE A 57 -1.57 17.86 9.50
C PHE A 57 -0.40 17.85 10.48
N SER A 58 -0.67 17.96 11.76
CA SER A 58 0.29 17.83 12.85
C SER A 58 -0.38 17.24 14.09
N GLN A 59 0.42 16.80 15.05
CA GLN A 59 -0.10 16.28 16.32
C GLN A 59 -0.96 17.32 17.07
N ALA A 60 -0.61 18.60 16.97
CA ALA A 60 -1.35 19.69 17.60
C ALA A 60 -2.66 20.05 16.88
N ASP A 61 -2.79 19.67 15.61
CA ASP A 61 -3.96 19.94 14.77
C ASP A 61 -5.01 18.83 14.94
N PHE A 62 -5.53 18.70 16.16
CA PHE A 62 -6.55 17.71 16.51
C PHE A 62 -7.95 18.25 16.29
N ASN A 63 -8.57 17.93 15.16
CA ASN A 63 -9.92 18.35 14.78
C ASN A 63 -10.87 17.16 14.74
N PRO A 64 -11.61 16.86 15.84
CA PRO A 64 -12.57 15.78 15.87
C PRO A 64 -13.89 16.18 15.20
N LEU A 65 -14.31 15.43 14.19
CA LEU A 65 -15.64 15.42 13.63
C LEU A 65 -16.45 14.31 14.30
N VAL A 66 -17.66 14.61 14.75
CA VAL A 66 -18.59 13.63 15.31
C VAL A 66 -19.94 13.72 14.61
N VAL A 67 -20.49 12.58 14.23
CA VAL A 67 -21.82 12.43 13.65
C VAL A 67 -22.72 11.72 14.67
N PRO A 68 -23.65 12.43 15.35
CA PRO A 68 -24.46 11.87 16.42
C PRO A 68 -25.34 10.70 15.99
N ASP A 69 -25.89 10.76 14.78
CA ASP A 69 -26.65 9.66 14.17
C ASP A 69 -26.15 9.41 12.73
N PRO A 70 -25.24 8.46 12.55
CA PRO A 70 -24.68 8.15 11.22
C PRO A 70 -25.69 7.48 10.27
N ARG A 71 -26.85 7.00 10.76
CA ARG A 71 -27.96 6.45 9.96
C ARG A 71 -28.76 7.55 9.28
N ASN A 72 -28.85 8.73 9.92
CA ASN A 72 -29.50 9.90 9.36
C ASN A 72 -28.64 10.54 8.28
N ARG A 73 -28.99 10.28 7.02
CA ARG A 73 -28.21 10.75 5.86
C ARG A 73 -28.09 12.27 5.78
N ALA A 74 -29.16 12.99 6.06
CA ALA A 74 -29.16 14.45 6.01
C ALA A 74 -28.20 15.02 7.06
N LEU A 75 -28.29 14.54 8.30
CA LEU A 75 -27.39 14.92 9.38
C LEU A 75 -25.93 14.55 9.07
N PHE A 76 -25.69 13.35 8.51
CA PHE A 76 -24.35 12.93 8.11
C PHE A 76 -23.73 13.89 7.09
N PHE A 77 -24.49 14.30 6.05
CA PHE A 77 -23.96 15.21 5.03
C PHE A 77 -23.75 16.63 5.57
N ASP A 78 -24.61 17.09 6.44
CA ASP A 78 -24.42 18.37 7.12
C ASP A 78 -23.13 18.37 7.95
N ARG A 79 -22.96 17.36 8.80
CA ARG A 79 -21.81 17.25 9.71
C ARG A 79 -20.49 17.02 8.97
N ILE A 80 -20.48 16.29 7.83
CA ILE A 80 -19.23 16.02 7.09
C ILE A 80 -18.81 17.19 6.19
N THR A 81 -19.68 18.14 5.91
CA THR A 81 -19.39 19.27 5.00
C THR A 81 -18.16 20.10 5.39
N PRO A 82 -17.94 20.51 6.64
CA PRO A 82 -16.74 21.23 7.03
C PRO A 82 -15.46 20.44 6.76
N PHE A 83 -15.48 19.14 7.12
CA PHE A 83 -14.38 18.23 6.80
C PHE A 83 -14.14 18.14 5.29
N ALA A 84 -15.19 17.96 4.50
CA ALA A 84 -15.09 17.83 3.07
C ALA A 84 -14.46 19.07 2.42
N LYS A 85 -14.83 20.29 2.87
CA LYS A 85 -14.22 21.53 2.41
C LYS A 85 -12.73 21.62 2.72
N GLN A 86 -12.34 21.23 3.94
CA GLN A 86 -10.94 21.23 4.35
C GLN A 86 -10.14 20.19 3.56
N PHE A 87 -10.70 18.97 3.40
CA PHE A 87 -10.06 17.88 2.68
C PHE A 87 -9.87 18.20 1.19
N ASP A 88 -10.91 18.68 0.51
CA ASP A 88 -10.85 19.06 -0.91
C ASP A 88 -9.82 20.17 -1.14
N LYS A 89 -9.85 21.22 -0.32
CA LYS A 89 -8.88 22.32 -0.37
C LYS A 89 -7.44 21.82 -0.20
N TRP A 90 -7.19 21.00 0.83
CA TRP A 90 -5.88 20.42 1.08
C TRP A 90 -5.46 19.52 -0.09
N PHE A 91 -6.35 18.61 -0.53
CA PHE A 91 -6.04 17.66 -1.57
C PHE A 91 -5.65 18.34 -2.89
N MET A 92 -6.35 19.42 -3.25
CA MET A 92 -6.11 20.15 -4.49
C MET A 92 -4.96 21.16 -4.40
N SER A 93 -4.48 21.50 -3.20
CA SER A 93 -3.41 22.51 -3.03
C SER A 93 -2.07 22.11 -3.69
N PHE A 94 -1.82 20.82 -3.86
CA PHE A 94 -0.62 20.30 -4.50
C PHE A 94 -0.65 20.41 -6.05
N SER A 95 -1.81 20.66 -6.64
CA SER A 95 -1.99 20.62 -8.11
C SER A 95 -1.37 21.78 -8.86
N SER A 96 -1.07 22.89 -8.19
CA SER A 96 -0.55 24.13 -8.80
C SER A 96 0.97 24.18 -8.88
N ASN A 97 1.69 23.45 -8.02
CA ASN A 97 3.14 23.43 -7.99
C ASN A 97 3.67 22.25 -8.81
N ARG A 98 4.13 22.52 -10.04
CA ARG A 98 4.55 21.50 -11.00
C ARG A 98 5.99 21.74 -11.47
N ASP A 99 6.65 20.65 -11.83
CA ASP A 99 7.96 20.67 -12.47
C ASP A 99 7.89 20.97 -13.98
N GLU A 100 9.05 20.87 -14.65
CA GLU A 100 9.21 21.11 -16.09
C GLU A 100 8.42 20.12 -16.96
N ASP A 101 8.15 18.91 -16.45
CA ASP A 101 7.34 17.89 -17.13
C ASP A 101 5.83 18.10 -16.89
N GLY A 102 5.44 19.13 -16.13
CA GLY A 102 4.05 19.42 -15.77
C GLY A 102 3.50 18.49 -14.68
N ILE A 103 4.35 17.75 -13.97
CA ILE A 103 3.99 16.84 -12.90
C ILE A 103 4.07 17.59 -11.56
N ALA A 104 3.11 17.37 -10.68
CA ALA A 104 3.14 17.94 -9.34
C ALA A 104 4.43 17.51 -8.61
N ILE A 105 5.14 18.48 -8.02
CA ILE A 105 6.40 18.22 -7.28
C ILE A 105 6.12 17.36 -6.04
N GLU A 106 4.98 17.59 -5.39
CA GLU A 106 4.49 16.85 -4.23
C GLU A 106 3.04 16.42 -4.44
N ALA A 107 2.59 15.43 -3.69
CA ALA A 107 1.24 14.91 -3.75
C ALA A 107 0.64 14.79 -2.33
N PRO A 108 -0.70 14.82 -2.19
CA PRO A 108 -1.36 14.62 -0.91
C PRO A 108 -1.11 13.20 -0.39
N GLN A 109 -0.54 13.07 0.80
CA GLN A 109 -0.34 11.80 1.47
C GLN A 109 -1.26 11.67 2.67
N LEU A 110 -2.07 10.62 2.68
CA LEU A 110 -3.00 10.30 3.75
C LEU A 110 -2.46 9.14 4.59
N ILE A 111 -2.28 9.35 5.88
CA ILE A 111 -1.88 8.33 6.83
C ILE A 111 -3.08 7.89 7.65
N VAL A 112 -3.25 6.59 7.80
CA VAL A 112 -4.32 5.98 8.60
C VAL A 112 -3.75 4.95 9.57
N PRO A 113 -4.43 4.64 10.67
CA PRO A 113 -3.94 3.69 11.67
C PRO A 113 -3.69 2.30 11.07
N ASN A 114 -4.64 1.79 10.29
CA ASN A 114 -4.63 0.43 9.74
C ASN A 114 -5.40 0.35 8.43
N HIS A 115 -5.29 -0.77 7.73
CA HIS A 115 -5.98 -1.03 6.46
C HIS A 115 -7.51 -0.95 6.57
N ALA A 116 -8.08 -1.35 7.71
CA ALA A 116 -9.52 -1.28 7.94
C ALA A 116 -10.02 0.19 8.00
N SER A 117 -9.22 1.09 8.55
CA SER A 117 -9.49 2.54 8.54
C SER A 117 -9.46 3.11 7.12
N ALA A 118 -8.49 2.70 6.30
CA ALA A 118 -8.45 3.07 4.87
C ALA A 118 -9.69 2.54 4.12
N SER A 119 -10.10 1.30 4.41
CA SER A 119 -11.30 0.69 3.82
C SER A 119 -12.58 1.42 4.19
N LEU A 120 -12.71 1.86 5.45
CA LEU A 120 -13.85 2.68 5.89
C LEU A 120 -13.91 4.02 5.15
N LEU A 121 -12.77 4.74 5.05
CA LEU A 121 -12.71 5.99 4.28
C LEU A 121 -13.04 5.77 2.80
N ALA A 122 -12.62 4.66 2.23
CA ALA A 122 -12.95 4.27 0.86
C ALA A 122 -14.46 4.03 0.66
N ALA A 123 -15.12 3.38 1.63
CA ALA A 123 -16.57 3.16 1.62
C ALA A 123 -17.34 4.49 1.71
N VAL A 124 -16.91 5.37 2.61
CA VAL A 124 -17.43 6.75 2.72
C VAL A 124 -17.23 7.49 1.40
N GLY A 125 -16.04 7.44 0.82
CA GLY A 125 -15.74 8.07 -0.46
C GLY A 125 -16.67 7.63 -1.57
N ARG A 126 -16.99 6.32 -1.66
CA ARG A 126 -17.97 5.82 -2.61
C ARG A 126 -19.37 6.41 -2.39
N ARG A 127 -19.80 6.50 -1.13
CA ARG A 127 -21.11 7.09 -0.78
C ARG A 127 -21.19 8.56 -1.17
N LEU A 128 -20.12 9.34 -0.91
CA LEU A 128 -20.08 10.76 -1.21
C LEU A 128 -19.98 11.07 -2.71
N ALA A 129 -19.18 10.29 -3.47
CA ALA A 129 -18.94 10.53 -4.89
C ALA A 129 -20.19 10.44 -5.77
N TYR A 130 -21.20 9.65 -5.37
CA TYR A 130 -22.42 9.37 -6.16
C TYR A 130 -23.69 9.96 -5.54
N ILE A 131 -23.58 10.83 -4.57
CA ILE A 131 -24.71 11.36 -3.82
C ILE A 131 -25.68 12.19 -4.69
N GLY A 132 -25.16 12.87 -5.71
CA GLY A 132 -25.99 13.65 -6.64
C GLY A 132 -27.02 12.83 -7.40
N ALA A 133 -26.77 11.51 -7.60
CA ALA A 133 -27.72 10.59 -8.21
C ALA A 133 -28.89 10.22 -7.27
N GLY A 134 -28.77 10.47 -5.97
CA GLY A 134 -29.79 10.17 -4.96
C GLY A 134 -30.75 11.34 -4.64
N GLY A 135 -30.67 12.46 -5.35
CA GLY A 135 -31.56 13.62 -5.15
C GLY A 135 -31.23 14.49 -3.93
N TYR A 136 -30.06 14.29 -3.28
CA TYR A 136 -29.61 15.14 -2.18
C TYR A 136 -28.88 16.37 -2.70
N SER A 137 -29.28 17.55 -2.23
CA SER A 137 -28.53 18.79 -2.45
C SER A 137 -27.44 18.88 -1.39
N VAL A 138 -26.18 18.76 -1.79
CA VAL A 138 -25.02 18.84 -0.89
C VAL A 138 -23.99 19.82 -1.45
N ASP A 139 -23.11 20.30 -0.57
CA ASP A 139 -21.99 21.14 -0.99
C ASP A 139 -21.10 20.40 -2.02
N PRO A 140 -20.68 21.07 -3.11
CA PRO A 140 -19.82 20.45 -4.12
C PRO A 140 -18.53 19.82 -3.57
N ALA A 141 -17.97 20.36 -2.50
CA ALA A 141 -16.80 19.82 -1.83
C ALA A 141 -17.04 18.40 -1.27
N VAL A 142 -18.28 18.07 -0.89
CA VAL A 142 -18.63 16.71 -0.43
C VAL A 142 -18.47 15.69 -1.56
N ILE A 143 -18.94 16.05 -2.76
CA ILE A 143 -18.80 15.20 -3.94
C ILE A 143 -17.33 15.10 -4.38
N ALA A 144 -16.61 16.23 -4.38
CA ALA A 144 -15.19 16.28 -4.70
C ALA A 144 -14.37 15.40 -3.75
N THR A 145 -14.60 15.52 -2.44
CA THR A 145 -13.98 14.65 -1.41
C THR A 145 -14.29 13.18 -1.68
N GLY A 146 -15.53 12.85 -2.04
CA GLY A 146 -15.90 11.49 -2.43
C GLY A 146 -15.06 10.95 -3.58
N ARG A 147 -14.81 11.76 -4.60
CA ARG A 147 -13.98 11.41 -5.77
C ARG A 147 -12.50 11.26 -5.41
N HIS A 148 -11.96 12.11 -4.52
CA HIS A 148 -10.60 12.01 -4.02
C HIS A 148 -10.41 10.73 -3.21
N LEU A 149 -11.32 10.41 -2.30
CA LEU A 149 -11.28 9.16 -1.54
C LEU A 149 -11.41 7.92 -2.43
N GLN A 150 -12.18 7.98 -3.55
CA GLN A 150 -12.23 6.89 -4.52
C GLN A 150 -10.90 6.74 -5.29
N PHE A 151 -10.24 7.83 -5.64
CA PHE A 151 -8.91 7.80 -6.23
C PHE A 151 -7.91 7.14 -5.28
N LEU A 152 -7.87 7.56 -4.01
CA LEU A 152 -7.00 7.00 -2.98
C LEU A 152 -7.27 5.50 -2.76
N ARG A 153 -8.55 5.08 -2.77
CA ARG A 153 -8.92 3.65 -2.69
C ARG A 153 -8.38 2.83 -3.85
N GLU A 154 -8.52 3.32 -5.08
CA GLU A 154 -7.99 2.61 -6.24
C GLU A 154 -6.47 2.52 -6.16
N HIS A 155 -5.83 3.58 -5.70
CA HIS A 155 -4.39 3.66 -5.54
C HIS A 155 -3.89 2.75 -4.41
N LEU A 156 -4.61 2.62 -3.31
CA LEU A 156 -4.29 1.72 -2.18
C LEU A 156 -4.09 0.26 -2.62
N ARG A 157 -4.71 -0.16 -3.74
CA ARG A 157 -4.55 -1.51 -4.30
C ARG A 157 -3.24 -1.72 -5.05
N VAL A 158 -2.55 -0.64 -5.40
CA VAL A 158 -1.28 -0.69 -6.15
C VAL A 158 -0.14 -0.96 -5.16
N ALA A 159 0.53 -2.09 -5.32
CA ALA A 159 1.69 -2.40 -4.49
C ALA A 159 2.78 -1.33 -4.66
N GLY A 160 3.35 -0.89 -3.55
CA GLY A 160 4.40 0.14 -3.56
C GLY A 160 3.91 1.58 -3.62
N GLN A 161 2.60 1.82 -3.74
CA GLN A 161 2.02 3.16 -3.63
C GLN A 161 2.30 3.80 -2.26
N GLN A 162 2.34 5.13 -2.22
CA GLN A 162 2.71 5.88 -1.03
C GLN A 162 1.75 7.04 -0.73
N LEU A 163 0.63 7.19 -1.50
CA LEU A 163 -0.38 8.21 -1.26
C LEU A 163 -1.28 7.90 -0.06
N VAL A 164 -1.49 6.60 0.23
CA VAL A 164 -2.24 6.17 1.43
C VAL A 164 -1.37 5.20 2.20
N LEU A 165 -1.00 5.56 3.41
CA LEU A 165 -0.15 4.75 4.26
C LEU A 165 -0.92 4.26 5.49
N SER A 166 -0.96 2.95 5.67
CA SER A 166 -1.42 2.29 6.89
C SER A 166 -0.23 2.10 7.83
N LEU A 167 -0.31 2.62 9.05
CA LEU A 167 0.77 2.49 10.04
C LEU A 167 1.04 1.04 10.39
N THR A 168 -0.01 0.22 10.61
CA THR A 168 0.16 -1.21 10.90
C THR A 168 0.85 -1.94 9.76
N ASP A 169 0.53 -1.60 8.49
CA ASP A 169 1.12 -2.29 7.33
C ASP A 169 2.62 -1.95 7.19
N ILE A 170 3.00 -0.68 7.44
CA ILE A 170 4.41 -0.28 7.44
C ILE A 170 5.17 -1.03 8.53
N LEU A 171 4.66 -1.03 9.76
CA LEU A 171 5.32 -1.71 10.88
C LEU A 171 5.39 -3.23 10.64
N ALA A 172 4.31 -3.86 10.20
CA ALA A 172 4.26 -5.31 9.94
C ALA A 172 5.17 -5.75 8.78
N THR A 173 5.46 -4.85 7.83
CA THR A 173 6.44 -5.14 6.77
C THR A 173 7.88 -4.93 7.23
N HIS A 174 8.14 -4.11 8.23
CA HIS A 174 9.47 -3.82 8.73
C HIS A 174 9.89 -4.69 9.93
N TRP A 175 8.91 -5.17 10.70
CA TRP A 175 9.09 -5.91 11.95
C TRP A 175 8.36 -7.25 11.93
N SER A 176 9.00 -8.28 12.45
CA SER A 176 8.41 -9.58 12.73
C SER A 176 8.11 -9.69 14.22
N THR A 177 6.88 -10.09 14.54
CA THR A 177 6.41 -10.39 15.89
C THR A 177 5.80 -11.79 15.92
N PRO A 178 5.68 -12.46 17.07
CA PRO A 178 5.00 -13.74 17.18
C PRO A 178 3.47 -13.66 17.06
N GLN A 179 2.93 -12.44 16.97
CA GLN A 179 1.50 -12.18 16.82
C GLN A 179 0.93 -12.83 15.56
N THR A 180 -0.30 -13.30 15.64
CA THR A 180 -1.09 -13.74 14.50
C THR A 180 -1.42 -12.56 13.56
N ALA A 181 -1.87 -12.87 12.35
CA ALA A 181 -2.26 -11.84 11.39
C ALA A 181 -3.37 -10.91 11.93
N GLY A 182 -4.29 -11.45 12.74
CA GLY A 182 -5.35 -10.66 13.39
C GLY A 182 -4.83 -9.71 14.47
N GLU A 183 -3.93 -10.17 15.31
CA GLU A 183 -3.30 -9.37 16.37
C GLU A 183 -2.43 -8.24 15.82
N LYS A 184 -1.77 -8.45 14.67
CA LYS A 184 -1.00 -7.41 13.97
C LYS A 184 -1.84 -6.25 13.44
N LEU A 185 -3.17 -6.36 13.43
CA LEU A 185 -4.06 -5.26 13.09
C LEU A 185 -4.22 -4.24 14.23
N SER A 186 -3.85 -4.61 15.47
CA SER A 186 -3.82 -3.72 16.61
C SER A 186 -2.54 -2.88 16.59
N LEU A 187 -2.65 -1.60 16.21
CA LEU A 187 -1.51 -0.69 16.19
C LEU A 187 -0.85 -0.55 17.58
N PRO A 188 -1.62 -0.40 18.69
CA PRO A 188 -1.03 -0.32 20.03
C PRO A 188 -0.22 -1.58 20.40
N ALA A 189 -0.76 -2.76 20.13
CA ALA A 189 -0.08 -4.02 20.44
C ALA A 189 1.18 -4.22 19.60
N LEU A 190 1.12 -3.88 18.32
CA LEU A 190 2.26 -3.98 17.41
C LEU A 190 3.40 -3.02 17.83
N THR A 191 3.07 -1.78 18.20
CA THR A 191 4.06 -0.82 18.71
C THR A 191 4.65 -1.27 20.05
N ALA A 192 3.86 -1.88 20.92
CA ALA A 192 4.32 -2.43 22.20
C ALA A 192 5.30 -3.61 22.02
N TRP A 193 5.12 -4.43 20.99
CA TRP A 193 6.11 -5.45 20.62
C TRP A 193 7.41 -4.86 20.07
N ILE A 194 7.33 -3.77 19.31
CA ILE A 194 8.51 -3.14 18.68
C ILE A 194 9.37 -2.43 19.73
N ASP A 195 8.74 -1.70 20.64
CA ASP A 195 9.40 -0.93 21.68
C ASP A 195 8.71 -1.13 23.05
N PRO A 196 8.89 -2.33 23.65
CA PRO A 196 8.31 -2.61 24.95
C PRO A 196 8.99 -1.79 26.04
N PRO A 197 8.29 -1.44 27.14
CA PRO A 197 8.88 -0.77 28.29
C PRO A 197 10.07 -1.56 28.84
N ALA A 198 11.05 -0.85 29.41
CA ALA A 198 12.26 -1.48 29.92
C ALA A 198 11.95 -2.59 30.94
N GLY A 199 12.47 -3.78 30.69
CA GLY A 199 12.27 -4.96 31.53
C GLY A 199 10.90 -5.66 31.39
N VAL A 200 10.05 -5.20 30.46
CA VAL A 200 8.76 -5.85 30.15
C VAL A 200 8.90 -6.66 28.87
N HIS A 201 8.39 -7.88 28.87
CA HIS A 201 8.32 -8.70 27.67
C HIS A 201 7.28 -8.13 26.69
N GLY A 202 7.57 -8.17 25.39
CA GLY A 202 6.69 -7.61 24.34
C GLY A 202 5.27 -8.20 24.36
N PHE A 203 5.12 -9.48 24.73
CA PHE A 203 3.82 -10.10 24.92
C PHE A 203 2.99 -9.41 26.01
N ASP A 204 3.57 -9.20 27.20
CA ASP A 204 2.87 -8.56 28.32
C ASP A 204 2.54 -7.09 28.01
N ALA A 205 3.48 -6.39 27.35
CA ALA A 205 3.27 -5.02 26.90
C ALA A 205 2.13 -4.92 25.87
N ALA A 206 2.04 -5.88 24.93
CA ALA A 206 0.98 -5.94 23.93
C ALA A 206 -0.39 -6.21 24.54
N LEU A 207 -0.48 -7.14 25.50
CA LEU A 207 -1.73 -7.41 26.24
C LEU A 207 -2.27 -6.16 26.94
N VAL A 208 -1.39 -5.40 27.61
CA VAL A 208 -1.78 -4.14 28.26
C VAL A 208 -2.25 -3.11 27.22
N ALA A 209 -1.56 -3.02 26.07
CA ALA A 209 -1.91 -2.10 25.01
C ALA A 209 -3.25 -2.43 24.33
N GLU A 210 -3.59 -3.71 24.18
CA GLU A 210 -4.86 -4.18 23.62
C GLU A 210 -6.06 -3.92 24.54
N ALA A 211 -5.84 -3.86 25.84
CA ALA A 211 -6.89 -3.53 26.80
C ALA A 211 -7.34 -2.05 26.76
N GLY A 212 -6.66 -1.21 25.98
CA GLY A 212 -6.95 0.22 25.80
C GLY A 212 -8.13 0.51 24.87
N ASP A 213 -8.29 1.81 24.50
CA ASP A 213 -9.40 2.30 23.67
C ASP A 213 -9.33 1.87 22.18
N GLY A 214 -8.23 1.23 21.76
CA GLY A 214 -7.99 0.83 20.37
C GLY A 214 -7.70 2.02 19.44
N VAL A 215 -7.40 1.73 18.17
CA VAL A 215 -7.06 2.76 17.16
C VAL A 215 -7.85 2.54 15.87
N GLY A 216 -9.17 2.38 15.97
CA GLY A 216 -10.11 2.32 14.85
C GLY A 216 -10.04 1.06 13.97
N PRO A 217 -10.99 0.88 13.06
CA PRO A 217 -12.18 1.73 12.84
C PRO A 217 -13.37 1.39 13.76
N ILE A 218 -13.30 0.34 14.56
CA ILE A 218 -14.32 -0.03 15.56
C ILE A 218 -13.68 0.09 16.93
N PRO A 219 -14.30 0.79 17.88
CA PRO A 219 -13.82 0.83 19.26
C PRO A 219 -14.01 -0.54 19.95
N PRO A 220 -13.31 -0.80 21.07
CA PRO A 220 -13.57 -1.98 21.88
C PRO A 220 -15.05 -2.14 22.26
N ALA A 221 -15.53 -3.38 22.40
CA ALA A 221 -16.95 -3.69 22.57
C ALA A 221 -17.63 -2.89 23.72
N PHE A 222 -16.93 -2.66 24.83
CA PHE A 222 -17.46 -1.87 25.96
C PHE A 222 -17.66 -0.39 25.61
N ARG A 223 -16.78 0.19 24.78
CA ARG A 223 -16.90 1.56 24.28
C ARG A 223 -17.98 1.67 23.23
N ASP A 224 -18.05 0.68 22.32
CA ASP A 224 -19.06 0.62 21.27
C ASP A 224 -20.47 0.56 21.86
N ALA A 225 -20.68 -0.25 22.89
CA ALA A 225 -21.96 -0.34 23.61
C ALA A 225 -22.37 1.00 24.26
N GLN A 226 -21.42 1.74 24.85
CA GLN A 226 -21.69 3.04 25.45
C GLN A 226 -22.12 4.07 24.41
N VAL A 227 -21.40 4.14 23.28
CA VAL A 227 -21.75 5.05 22.16
C VAL A 227 -23.11 4.68 21.59
N PHE A 228 -23.38 3.38 21.38
CA PHE A 228 -24.63 2.92 20.82
C PHE A 228 -25.83 3.35 21.68
N GLY A 229 -25.75 3.21 23.02
CA GLY A 229 -26.78 3.68 23.93
C GLY A 229 -27.06 5.19 23.79
N LEU A 230 -26.02 6.01 23.76
CA LEU A 230 -26.15 7.46 23.58
C LEU A 230 -26.75 7.82 22.21
N VAL A 231 -26.43 7.11 21.15
CA VAL A 231 -27.02 7.32 19.81
C VAL A 231 -28.50 6.95 19.79
N GLU A 232 -28.92 5.90 20.49
CA GLU A 232 -30.34 5.57 20.62
C GLU A 232 -31.09 6.61 21.44
N GLU A 233 -30.52 7.12 22.54
CA GLU A 233 -31.09 8.22 23.33
C GLU A 233 -31.25 9.48 22.48
N PHE A 234 -30.23 9.87 21.70
CA PHE A 234 -30.28 10.98 20.77
C PHE A 234 -31.40 10.83 19.74
N ALA A 235 -31.51 9.65 19.10
CA ALA A 235 -32.52 9.36 18.11
C ALA A 235 -33.94 9.39 18.70
N ALA A 236 -34.12 8.85 19.90
CA ALA A 236 -35.39 8.85 20.61
C ALA A 236 -35.82 10.27 21.00
N ALA A 237 -34.91 11.08 21.56
CA ALA A 237 -35.16 12.48 21.95
C ALA A 237 -35.49 13.34 20.71
N THR A 238 -34.75 13.16 19.63
CA THR A 238 -35.01 13.86 18.35
C THR A 238 -36.41 13.52 17.80
N LYS A 239 -36.80 12.27 17.86
CA LYS A 239 -38.12 11.80 17.41
C LYS A 239 -39.24 12.35 18.31
N ALA A 240 -39.00 12.47 19.59
CA ALA A 240 -39.94 13.06 20.55
C ALA A 240 -40.05 14.60 20.47
N GLY A 241 -39.14 15.25 19.76
CA GLY A 241 -39.05 16.72 19.73
C GLY A 241 -38.48 17.33 21.00
N ASP A 242 -37.84 16.53 21.87
CA ASP A 242 -37.20 16.99 23.09
C ASP A 242 -35.79 17.50 22.78
N ALA A 243 -35.70 18.82 22.52
CA ALA A 243 -34.43 19.46 22.19
C ALA A 243 -33.41 19.44 23.33
N ALA A 244 -33.85 19.45 24.59
CA ALA A 244 -32.96 19.45 25.74
C ALA A 244 -32.30 18.04 25.90
N ALA A 245 -33.11 16.99 25.85
CA ALA A 245 -32.61 15.62 25.91
C ALA A 245 -31.72 15.28 24.69
N ALA A 246 -32.12 15.71 23.48
CA ALA A 246 -31.30 15.53 22.28
C ALA A 246 -29.92 16.20 22.40
N SER A 247 -29.88 17.46 22.88
CA SER A 247 -28.62 18.18 23.11
C SER A 247 -27.75 17.52 24.19
N ALA A 248 -28.35 17.02 25.26
CA ALA A 248 -27.62 16.31 26.31
C ALA A 248 -26.98 15.01 25.77
N ALA A 249 -27.72 14.21 25.01
CA ALA A 249 -27.22 12.98 24.39
C ALA A 249 -26.13 13.30 23.36
N GLU A 250 -26.31 14.33 22.51
CA GLU A 250 -25.29 14.77 21.54
C GLU A 250 -23.97 15.15 22.24
N ASN A 251 -24.05 15.93 23.33
CA ASN A 251 -22.87 16.28 24.12
C ASN A 251 -22.18 15.05 24.73
N GLY A 252 -22.95 14.07 25.19
CA GLY A 252 -22.42 12.79 25.65
C GLY A 252 -21.67 12.02 24.55
N ILE A 253 -22.26 11.94 23.35
CA ILE A 253 -21.65 11.33 22.17
C ILE A 253 -20.33 12.04 21.81
N HIS A 254 -20.34 13.38 21.77
CA HIS A 254 -19.15 14.17 21.49
C HIS A 254 -18.04 13.95 22.51
N ALA A 255 -18.35 13.96 23.79
CA ALA A 255 -17.37 13.75 24.86
C ALA A 255 -16.74 12.36 24.77
N HIS A 256 -17.55 11.35 24.52
CA HIS A 256 -17.11 9.97 24.41
C HIS A 256 -16.18 9.75 23.21
N TRP A 257 -16.59 10.20 22.01
CA TRP A 257 -15.75 10.10 20.82
C TRP A 257 -14.48 10.94 20.92
N LYS A 258 -14.53 12.11 21.51
CA LYS A 258 -13.34 12.95 21.71
C LYS A 258 -12.29 12.25 22.55
N GLN A 259 -12.69 11.51 23.59
CA GLN A 259 -11.78 10.73 24.42
C GLN A 259 -11.08 9.63 23.60
N ILE A 260 -11.85 8.80 22.88
CA ILE A 260 -11.32 7.71 22.04
C ILE A 260 -10.41 8.24 20.95
N LEU A 261 -10.86 9.26 20.22
CA LEU A 261 -10.09 9.90 19.14
C LEU A 261 -8.79 10.52 19.65
N SER A 262 -8.79 11.16 20.83
CA SER A 262 -7.58 11.79 21.38
C SER A 262 -6.51 10.74 21.72
N SER A 263 -6.91 9.61 22.31
CA SER A 263 -6.01 8.48 22.60
C SER A 263 -5.42 7.91 21.30
N ALA A 264 -6.29 7.57 20.34
CA ALA A 264 -5.89 7.02 19.04
C ALA A 264 -4.99 7.97 18.24
N TRP A 265 -5.28 9.29 18.29
CA TRP A 265 -4.49 10.34 17.64
C TRP A 265 -3.07 10.39 18.16
N GLY A 266 -2.91 10.38 19.49
CA GLY A 266 -1.60 10.37 20.13
C GLY A 266 -0.76 9.15 19.70
N ILE A 267 -1.36 7.97 19.71
CA ILE A 267 -0.69 6.72 19.28
C ILE A 267 -0.26 6.79 17.82
N CYS A 268 -1.13 7.26 16.92
CA CYS A 268 -0.80 7.35 15.50
C CYS A 268 0.38 8.31 15.25
N TRP A 269 0.42 9.47 15.86
CA TRP A 269 1.52 10.42 15.69
C TRP A 269 2.82 9.94 16.33
N ALA A 270 2.76 9.28 17.48
CA ALA A 270 3.94 8.64 18.09
C ALA A 270 4.50 7.54 17.18
N THR A 271 3.65 6.70 16.61
CA THR A 271 4.05 5.66 15.65
C THR A 271 4.66 6.26 14.39
N LEU A 272 4.08 7.33 13.85
CA LEU A 272 4.62 8.02 12.69
C LEU A 272 6.00 8.61 12.97
N ALA A 273 6.21 9.18 14.17
CA ALA A 273 7.50 9.67 14.59
C ALA A 273 8.55 8.54 14.63
N GLN A 274 8.17 7.36 15.13
CA GLN A 274 9.02 6.17 15.14
C GLN A 274 9.38 5.72 13.71
N ILE A 275 8.40 5.63 12.80
CA ILE A 275 8.63 5.25 11.40
C ILE A 275 9.62 6.23 10.72
N ARG A 276 9.53 7.52 11.01
CA ARG A 276 10.44 8.55 10.45
C ARG A 276 11.89 8.42 10.89
N THR A 277 12.18 7.65 11.92
CA THR A 277 13.60 7.37 12.34
C THR A 277 14.25 6.31 11.47
N LEU A 278 13.48 5.54 10.70
CA LEU A 278 14.02 4.47 9.87
C LEU A 278 14.70 5.03 8.61
N PRO A 279 15.86 4.51 8.23
CA PRO A 279 16.50 4.92 6.98
C PRO A 279 15.65 4.55 5.78
N LEU A 280 15.63 5.41 4.76
CA LEU A 280 14.76 5.24 3.58
C LEU A 280 15.44 4.35 2.53
N ALA A 281 14.68 3.43 1.93
CA ALA A 281 15.13 2.62 0.81
C ALA A 281 15.26 3.46 -0.48
N ALA A 282 16.25 3.15 -1.33
CA ALA A 282 16.58 3.97 -2.51
C ALA A 282 15.45 4.06 -3.52
N SER A 283 14.71 2.98 -3.76
CA SER A 283 13.60 2.94 -4.73
C SER A 283 12.37 3.75 -4.31
N THR A 284 12.26 4.20 -3.06
CA THR A 284 11.09 4.95 -2.56
C THR A 284 10.88 6.26 -3.31
N THR A 285 11.95 6.98 -3.63
CA THR A 285 11.89 8.26 -4.36
C THR A 285 11.32 8.07 -5.77
N HIS A 286 11.73 7.00 -6.47
CA HIS A 286 11.19 6.71 -7.79
C HIS A 286 9.70 6.38 -7.74
N ARG A 287 9.25 5.59 -6.76
CA ARG A 287 7.82 5.29 -6.56
C ARG A 287 7.03 6.55 -6.18
N TRP A 288 7.61 7.42 -5.36
CA TRP A 288 6.97 8.71 -5.02
C TRP A 288 6.72 9.57 -6.27
N ARG A 289 7.68 9.61 -7.18
CA ARG A 289 7.49 10.29 -8.48
C ARG A 289 6.31 9.71 -9.27
N GLN A 290 6.17 8.39 -9.32
CA GLN A 290 5.02 7.73 -9.97
C GLN A 290 3.68 8.08 -9.29
N ASP A 291 3.69 8.23 -7.98
CA ASP A 291 2.53 8.65 -7.20
C ASP A 291 2.15 10.11 -7.50
N CYS A 292 3.14 11.01 -7.62
CA CYS A 292 2.93 12.39 -8.04
C CYS A 292 2.33 12.46 -9.46
N GLU A 293 2.79 11.62 -10.39
CA GLU A 293 2.21 11.51 -11.73
C GLU A 293 0.75 11.04 -11.70
N ALA A 294 0.45 10.03 -10.87
CA ALA A 294 -0.90 9.52 -10.71
C ALA A 294 -1.84 10.58 -10.11
N TYR A 295 -1.36 11.30 -9.10
CA TYR A 295 -2.07 12.43 -8.51
C TYR A 295 -2.32 13.54 -9.51
N THR A 296 -1.31 13.94 -10.29
CA THR A 296 -1.43 14.99 -11.32
C THR A 296 -2.53 14.67 -12.31
N ARG A 297 -2.53 13.44 -12.85
CA ARG A 297 -3.60 12.98 -13.76
C ARG A 297 -4.99 13.02 -13.12
N HIS A 298 -5.09 12.70 -11.83
CA HIS A 298 -6.37 12.78 -11.09
C HIS A 298 -6.81 14.23 -10.89
N ALA A 299 -5.90 15.13 -10.51
CA ALA A 299 -6.20 16.54 -10.30
C ALA A 299 -6.67 17.22 -11.60
N ASP A 300 -5.99 16.98 -12.72
CA ASP A 300 -6.38 17.50 -14.03
C ASP A 300 -7.75 16.96 -14.47
N TRP A 301 -7.97 15.65 -14.28
CA TRP A 301 -9.26 15.04 -14.58
C TRP A 301 -10.39 15.63 -13.71
N GLN A 302 -10.14 15.90 -12.44
CA GLN A 302 -11.11 16.51 -11.53
C GLN A 302 -11.47 17.95 -11.98
N GLN A 303 -10.46 18.75 -12.38
CA GLN A 303 -10.66 20.11 -12.86
C GLN A 303 -11.43 20.17 -14.18
N THR A 304 -11.27 19.19 -15.05
CA THR A 304 -12.05 19.08 -16.31
C THR A 304 -13.47 18.55 -16.14
N GLY A 305 -13.91 18.31 -14.89
CA GLY A 305 -15.26 17.81 -14.61
C GLY A 305 -15.45 16.34 -14.98
N GLY A 306 -14.37 15.58 -15.10
CA GLY A 306 -14.38 14.17 -15.45
C GLY A 306 -15.30 13.32 -14.55
N ARG A 307 -15.92 12.29 -15.13
CA ARG A 307 -16.75 11.32 -14.40
C ARG A 307 -16.18 9.92 -14.55
N ARG A 308 -16.10 9.19 -13.44
CA ARG A 308 -15.65 7.80 -13.45
C ARG A 308 -16.82 6.87 -13.74
N ARG A 309 -16.58 5.84 -14.54
CA ARG A 309 -17.55 4.76 -14.73
C ARG A 309 -17.70 3.96 -13.44
N VAL A 310 -18.92 3.57 -13.11
CA VAL A 310 -19.21 2.77 -11.91
C VAL A 310 -18.61 1.37 -12.05
N ARG A 311 -18.60 0.81 -13.26
CA ARG A 311 -18.04 -0.51 -13.55
C ARG A 311 -17.02 -0.43 -14.68
N PRO A 312 -15.84 -1.04 -14.55
CA PRO A 312 -14.89 -1.14 -15.64
C PRO A 312 -15.40 -2.08 -16.73
N THR A 313 -14.98 -1.86 -17.97
CA THR A 313 -15.13 -2.86 -19.02
C THR A 313 -14.25 -4.08 -18.72
N PRO A 314 -14.54 -5.28 -19.27
CA PRO A 314 -13.70 -6.47 -19.10
C PRO A 314 -12.22 -6.20 -19.47
N ARG A 315 -11.97 -5.46 -20.55
CA ARG A 315 -10.64 -5.06 -20.99
C ARG A 315 -9.93 -4.17 -19.95
N GLN A 316 -10.64 -3.17 -19.41
CA GLN A 316 -10.10 -2.31 -18.35
C GLN A 316 -9.83 -3.08 -17.08
N ALA A 317 -10.69 -4.05 -16.73
CA ALA A 317 -10.46 -4.92 -15.57
C ALA A 317 -9.22 -5.80 -15.75
N ALA A 318 -9.04 -6.43 -16.92
CA ALA A 318 -7.85 -7.23 -17.23
C ALA A 318 -6.57 -6.39 -17.22
N ALA A 319 -6.59 -5.19 -17.84
CA ALA A 319 -5.46 -4.27 -17.81
C ALA A 319 -5.12 -3.81 -16.38
N THR A 320 -6.13 -3.57 -15.56
CA THR A 320 -5.94 -3.21 -14.15
C THR A 320 -5.30 -4.37 -13.37
N HIS A 321 -5.77 -5.61 -13.58
CA HIS A 321 -5.21 -6.79 -12.93
C HIS A 321 -3.73 -6.95 -13.30
N SER A 322 -3.38 -6.90 -14.58
CA SER A 322 -2.00 -6.97 -15.03
C SER A 322 -1.11 -5.87 -14.43
N LYS A 323 -1.63 -4.64 -14.31
CA LYS A 323 -0.91 -3.55 -13.64
C LYS A 323 -0.65 -3.84 -12.17
N LEU A 324 -1.63 -4.40 -11.45
CA LEU A 324 -1.49 -4.73 -10.03
C LEU A 324 -0.47 -5.84 -9.80
N GLU A 325 -0.49 -6.89 -10.64
CA GLU A 325 0.51 -7.96 -10.61
C GLU A 325 1.92 -7.42 -10.89
N THR A 326 2.05 -6.62 -11.95
CA THR A 326 3.34 -5.98 -12.29
C THR A 326 3.84 -5.11 -11.13
N ALA A 327 2.99 -4.27 -10.55
CA ALA A 327 3.37 -3.43 -9.41
C ALA A 327 3.85 -4.25 -8.21
N ASN A 328 3.18 -5.37 -7.91
CA ASN A 328 3.57 -6.26 -6.83
C ASN A 328 4.93 -6.92 -7.07
N ASN A 329 5.16 -7.43 -8.28
CA ASN A 329 6.42 -8.06 -8.65
C ASN A 329 7.57 -7.05 -8.66
N THR A 330 7.32 -5.84 -9.19
CA THR A 330 8.29 -4.74 -9.19
C THR A 330 8.64 -4.32 -7.76
N LEU A 331 7.65 -4.16 -6.88
CA LEU A 331 7.90 -3.82 -5.47
C LEU A 331 8.76 -4.87 -4.79
N THR A 332 8.40 -6.16 -4.93
CA THR A 332 9.15 -7.27 -4.33
C THR A 332 10.61 -7.27 -4.79
N ALA A 333 10.85 -7.02 -6.08
CA ALA A 333 12.21 -6.94 -6.62
C ALA A 333 12.95 -5.70 -6.11
N GLN A 334 12.31 -4.53 -6.06
CA GLN A 334 12.90 -3.30 -5.53
C GLN A 334 13.27 -3.45 -4.06
N GLU A 335 12.37 -3.99 -3.23
CA GLU A 335 12.63 -4.22 -1.81
C GLU A 335 13.85 -5.13 -1.60
N ALA A 336 13.98 -6.21 -2.39
CA ALA A 336 15.13 -7.09 -2.31
C ALA A 336 16.43 -6.46 -2.83
N ILE A 337 16.38 -5.63 -3.86
CA ILE A 337 17.55 -4.93 -4.40
C ILE A 337 18.06 -3.86 -3.42
N ASP A 338 17.15 -3.15 -2.77
CA ASP A 338 17.48 -2.07 -1.84
C ASP A 338 17.93 -2.58 -0.47
N ASP A 339 17.50 -3.78 -0.06
CA ASP A 339 17.64 -4.26 1.32
C ASP A 339 18.24 -5.66 1.40
N PRO A 340 19.44 -5.81 2.03
CA PRO A 340 20.08 -7.12 2.18
C PRO A 340 19.25 -8.15 2.94
N LEU A 341 18.43 -7.74 3.93
CA LEU A 341 17.54 -8.68 4.64
C LEU A 341 16.44 -9.20 3.72
N ARG A 342 15.91 -8.35 2.83
CA ARG A 342 14.94 -8.74 1.80
C ARG A 342 15.58 -9.56 0.69
N MET A 343 16.89 -9.41 0.44
CA MET A 343 17.64 -10.21 -0.50
C MET A 343 18.00 -11.60 0.05
N ALA A 344 18.14 -11.76 1.36
CA ALA A 344 18.60 -13.00 2.01
C ALA A 344 17.81 -14.27 1.59
N PRO A 345 16.46 -14.24 1.44
CA PRO A 345 15.72 -15.41 0.92
C PRO A 345 16.14 -15.84 -0.48
N TYR A 346 16.59 -14.92 -1.32
CA TYR A 346 17.11 -15.23 -2.67
C TYR A 346 18.50 -15.86 -2.59
N VAL A 347 19.34 -15.42 -1.66
CA VAL A 347 20.65 -16.04 -1.40
C VAL A 347 20.48 -17.47 -0.95
N LEU A 348 19.56 -17.75 -0.03
CA LEU A 348 19.28 -19.11 0.46
C LEU A 348 18.77 -20.08 -0.62
N ARG A 349 18.13 -19.55 -1.67
CA ARG A 349 17.64 -20.35 -2.81
C ARG A 349 18.62 -20.43 -3.96
N ASP A 350 19.87 -19.98 -3.76
CA ASP A 350 20.86 -19.86 -4.84
C ASP A 350 20.39 -18.97 -6.02
N GLU A 351 19.53 -18.00 -5.74
CA GLU A 351 19.00 -17.03 -6.71
C GLU A 351 19.71 -15.67 -6.65
N ALA A 352 20.53 -15.46 -5.62
CA ALA A 352 21.39 -14.30 -5.47
C ALA A 352 22.71 -14.67 -4.80
N VAL A 353 23.72 -13.81 -4.98
CA VAL A 353 24.96 -13.82 -4.23
C VAL A 353 25.28 -12.42 -3.74
N ILE A 354 25.59 -12.31 -2.46
CA ILE A 354 26.10 -11.10 -1.80
C ILE A 354 27.52 -11.40 -1.36
N GLY A 355 28.47 -10.57 -1.75
CA GLY A 355 29.87 -10.81 -1.38
C GLY A 355 30.78 -9.66 -1.74
N THR A 356 32.07 -9.82 -1.45
CA THR A 356 33.11 -8.84 -1.77
C THR A 356 33.73 -9.14 -3.13
N VAL A 357 33.89 -8.14 -3.95
CA VAL A 357 34.58 -8.24 -5.25
C VAL A 357 36.08 -8.36 -5.01
N VAL A 358 36.64 -9.54 -5.27
CA VAL A 358 38.07 -9.81 -5.06
C VAL A 358 38.91 -9.61 -6.31
N ALA A 359 38.32 -9.81 -7.50
CA ALA A 359 39.00 -9.60 -8.77
C ALA A 359 38.06 -9.07 -9.84
N ILE A 360 38.61 -8.25 -10.73
CA ILE A 360 37.92 -7.76 -11.94
C ILE A 360 38.92 -7.88 -13.08
N ASP A 361 38.50 -8.50 -14.18
CA ASP A 361 39.19 -8.45 -15.47
C ASP A 361 38.30 -7.71 -16.48
N PRO A 362 38.47 -6.40 -16.63
CA PRO A 362 37.65 -5.59 -17.52
C PRO A 362 37.95 -5.83 -19.00
N ASP A 363 39.14 -6.34 -19.30
CA ASP A 363 39.65 -6.51 -20.67
C ASP A 363 39.61 -7.95 -21.15
N HIS A 364 38.96 -8.85 -20.39
CA HIS A 364 38.77 -10.24 -20.83
C HIS A 364 38.13 -10.34 -22.21
N VAL A 365 38.81 -11.02 -23.14
CA VAL A 365 38.39 -11.09 -24.54
C VAL A 365 38.02 -12.52 -24.92
N GLU A 366 36.78 -12.66 -25.42
CA GLU A 366 36.30 -13.90 -26.03
C GLU A 366 35.86 -13.66 -27.47
N ARG A 367 35.67 -14.75 -28.24
CA ARG A 367 35.04 -14.66 -29.56
C ARG A 367 33.52 -14.61 -29.39
N SER A 368 32.90 -13.63 -30.04
CA SER A 368 31.43 -13.55 -30.13
C SER A 368 30.88 -14.69 -30.99
N PRO A 369 29.57 -14.98 -30.95
CA PRO A 369 28.95 -15.98 -31.88
C PRO A 369 29.25 -15.71 -33.36
N GLY A 370 29.48 -14.44 -33.73
CA GLY A 370 29.91 -14.06 -35.09
C GLY A 370 31.42 -14.11 -35.33
N GLY A 371 32.21 -14.73 -34.44
CA GLY A 371 33.66 -14.93 -34.60
C GLY A 371 34.54 -13.75 -34.26
N GLN A 372 33.98 -12.55 -33.98
CA GLN A 372 34.75 -11.35 -33.65
C GLN A 372 35.27 -11.38 -32.22
N ARG A 373 36.50 -10.94 -32.01
CA ARG A 373 37.06 -10.75 -30.65
C ARG A 373 36.40 -9.51 -30.01
N ARG A 374 35.75 -9.71 -28.84
CA ARG A 374 35.09 -8.65 -28.07
C ARG A 374 35.38 -8.79 -26.57
N ARG A 375 35.34 -7.69 -25.86
CA ARG A 375 35.55 -7.66 -24.40
C ARG A 375 34.29 -8.13 -23.67
N TYR A 376 34.43 -9.12 -22.80
CA TYR A 376 33.39 -9.64 -21.90
C TYR A 376 33.93 -9.63 -20.47
N PRO A 377 33.83 -8.55 -19.72
CA PRO A 377 34.40 -8.43 -18.40
C PRO A 377 34.08 -9.62 -17.49
N LEU A 378 35.03 -9.99 -16.66
CA LEU A 378 34.87 -10.95 -15.59
C LEU A 378 34.86 -10.21 -14.24
N VAL A 379 34.04 -10.67 -13.33
CA VAL A 379 34.00 -10.23 -11.93
C VAL A 379 34.03 -11.48 -11.05
N THR A 380 34.89 -11.49 -10.05
CA THR A 380 34.99 -12.56 -9.07
C THR A 380 34.56 -12.04 -7.71
N VAL A 381 33.57 -12.68 -7.12
CA VAL A 381 32.98 -12.34 -5.81
C VAL A 381 33.30 -13.47 -4.82
N GLU A 382 33.69 -13.10 -3.60
CA GLU A 382 33.80 -14.03 -2.48
C GLU A 382 32.70 -13.77 -1.44
N THR A 383 32.10 -14.86 -0.96
CA THR A 383 31.04 -14.82 0.06
C THR A 383 31.30 -15.88 1.13
N LEU A 384 30.78 -15.64 2.34
CA LEU A 384 30.71 -16.64 3.42
C LEU A 384 29.48 -17.53 3.29
N ASP A 385 28.47 -17.07 2.54
CA ASP A 385 27.25 -17.83 2.33
C ASP A 385 27.51 -19.02 1.42
N ARG A 386 26.86 -20.16 1.73
CA ARG A 386 26.88 -21.32 0.84
C ARG A 386 26.32 -20.90 -0.52
N CYS A 387 27.00 -21.33 -1.58
CA CYS A 387 26.56 -21.07 -2.96
C CYS A 387 26.48 -22.37 -3.75
N GLY A 388 25.27 -22.78 -4.09
CA GLY A 388 24.97 -23.95 -4.94
C GLY A 388 24.56 -23.55 -6.37
N MET A 389 24.88 -22.34 -6.83
CA MET A 389 24.50 -21.86 -8.15
C MET A 389 25.08 -22.71 -9.27
N ALA A 390 24.24 -23.04 -10.23
CA ALA A 390 24.67 -23.74 -11.45
C ALA A 390 25.47 -22.79 -12.35
N VAL A 391 26.56 -23.34 -12.95
CA VAL A 391 27.26 -22.69 -14.05
C VAL A 391 26.28 -22.47 -15.20
N GLY A 392 26.33 -21.29 -15.80
CA GLY A 392 25.39 -20.89 -16.85
C GLY A 392 24.18 -20.10 -16.36
N LYS A 393 23.94 -20.03 -15.05
CA LYS A 393 22.83 -19.23 -14.49
C LYS A 393 23.03 -17.75 -14.79
N GLN A 394 21.96 -17.08 -15.22
CA GLN A 394 21.97 -15.65 -15.48
C GLN A 394 21.59 -14.88 -14.22
N LEU A 395 22.32 -13.81 -13.94
CA LEU A 395 22.13 -12.91 -12.83
C LEU A 395 22.27 -11.46 -13.31
N TRP A 396 21.74 -10.53 -12.55
CA TRP A 396 21.92 -9.10 -12.75
C TRP A 396 22.63 -8.48 -11.55
N TRP A 397 23.56 -7.59 -11.83
CA TRP A 397 24.20 -6.81 -10.78
C TRP A 397 23.23 -5.72 -10.29
N THR A 398 22.98 -5.66 -8.98
CA THR A 398 22.03 -4.70 -8.40
C THR A 398 22.46 -3.24 -8.59
N GLY A 399 23.76 -2.95 -8.73
CA GLY A 399 24.26 -1.62 -9.07
C GLY A 399 23.97 -1.15 -10.51
N GLU A 400 23.55 -2.08 -11.40
CA GLU A 400 23.09 -1.81 -12.75
C GLU A 400 22.01 -2.83 -13.16
N PRO A 401 20.81 -2.79 -12.57
CA PRO A 401 19.77 -3.80 -12.81
C PRO A 401 19.07 -3.58 -14.15
N ASN A 402 19.82 -3.66 -15.26
CA ASN A 402 19.32 -3.46 -16.61
C ASN A 402 19.14 -4.81 -17.32
N LYS A 403 17.95 -5.06 -17.85
CA LYS A 403 17.55 -6.28 -18.57
C LYS A 403 18.54 -6.71 -19.65
N GLU A 404 19.07 -5.74 -20.36
CA GLU A 404 19.97 -6.00 -21.47
C GLU A 404 21.40 -6.35 -21.04
N ARG A 405 21.70 -6.33 -19.74
CA ARG A 405 23.07 -6.42 -19.21
C ARG A 405 23.25 -7.53 -18.17
N PRO A 406 22.81 -8.78 -18.49
CA PRO A 406 22.97 -9.89 -17.57
C PRO A 406 24.43 -10.34 -17.46
N TRP A 407 24.71 -11.00 -16.36
CA TRP A 407 25.93 -11.72 -16.07
C TRP A 407 25.62 -13.21 -16.06
N ILE A 408 26.59 -14.05 -16.39
CA ILE A 408 26.45 -15.50 -16.38
C ILE A 408 27.48 -16.09 -15.42
N VAL A 409 27.06 -17.02 -14.59
CA VAL A 409 27.95 -17.77 -13.69
C VAL A 409 28.87 -18.66 -14.53
N ARG A 410 30.17 -18.44 -14.42
CA ARG A 410 31.20 -19.24 -15.14
C ARG A 410 31.80 -20.31 -14.26
N GLU A 411 31.94 -20.02 -12.99
CA GLU A 411 32.60 -20.91 -12.06
C GLU A 411 32.11 -20.64 -10.63
N VAL A 412 31.95 -21.71 -9.86
CA VAL A 412 31.65 -21.66 -8.43
C VAL A 412 32.63 -22.61 -7.73
N VAL A 413 33.46 -22.11 -6.84
CA VAL A 413 34.47 -22.85 -6.13
C VAL A 413 34.36 -22.64 -4.63
N GLN A 414 34.31 -23.73 -3.87
CA GLN A 414 34.48 -23.67 -2.43
C GLN A 414 35.97 -23.61 -2.11
N LEU A 415 36.38 -22.58 -1.41
CA LEU A 415 37.77 -22.42 -0.98
C LEU A 415 38.07 -23.35 0.21
N SER A 416 39.27 -23.95 0.20
CA SER A 416 39.70 -24.84 1.27
C SER A 416 39.82 -24.14 2.62
N ARG A 417 39.74 -24.92 3.71
CA ARG A 417 39.97 -24.44 5.09
C ARG A 417 41.28 -23.63 5.20
N PRO A 418 41.31 -22.54 6.02
CA PRO A 418 40.33 -22.22 7.07
C PRO A 418 39.17 -21.31 6.63
N SER A 419 39.13 -20.80 5.39
CA SER A 419 38.24 -19.69 5.02
C SER A 419 36.76 -20.05 4.91
N GLN A 420 36.42 -21.30 4.63
CA GLN A 420 35.03 -21.75 4.35
C GLN A 420 34.23 -20.81 3.41
N ARG A 421 34.95 -20.08 2.55
CA ARG A 421 34.36 -19.12 1.61
C ARG A 421 34.03 -19.78 0.30
N TRP A 422 33.08 -19.18 -0.40
CA TRP A 422 32.78 -19.50 -1.78
C TRP A 422 33.25 -18.38 -2.70
N ARG A 423 33.82 -18.76 -3.83
CA ARG A 423 34.27 -17.85 -4.88
C ARG A 423 33.46 -18.10 -6.13
N ILE A 424 32.81 -17.06 -6.65
CA ILE A 424 31.95 -17.09 -7.81
C ILE A 424 32.54 -16.18 -8.87
N THR A 425 32.85 -16.73 -10.05
CA THR A 425 33.31 -15.97 -11.21
C THR A 425 32.13 -15.74 -12.15
N LEU A 426 31.83 -14.48 -12.42
CA LEU A 426 30.74 -14.02 -13.25
C LEU A 426 31.30 -13.36 -14.51
N ARG A 427 30.72 -13.68 -15.68
CA ARG A 427 31.05 -13.07 -16.96
C ARG A 427 29.88 -12.26 -17.48
N ARG A 428 30.12 -11.05 -17.98
CA ARG A 428 29.09 -10.28 -18.63
C ARG A 428 28.64 -10.95 -19.94
N VAL A 429 27.34 -11.01 -20.18
CA VAL A 429 26.78 -11.66 -21.37
C VAL A 429 26.96 -10.81 -22.62
N LYS A 430 26.67 -9.50 -22.52
CA LYS A 430 26.91 -8.55 -23.63
C LYS A 430 28.32 -7.98 -23.60
N ALA A 431 28.91 -7.79 -24.77
CA ALA A 431 30.21 -7.17 -24.91
C ALA A 431 30.24 -5.78 -24.26
N ALA A 432 31.37 -5.47 -23.62
CA ALA A 432 31.56 -4.17 -22.97
C ALA A 432 31.79 -3.04 -23.99
N THR A 433 31.28 -1.88 -23.65
CA THR A 433 31.57 -0.61 -24.30
C THR A 433 32.33 0.31 -23.34
N ASN A 434 32.81 1.45 -23.80
CA ASN A 434 33.50 2.44 -22.95
C ASN A 434 32.60 3.03 -21.84
N LYS A 435 31.27 2.89 -21.98
CA LYS A 435 30.28 3.33 -20.98
C LYS A 435 29.83 2.20 -20.04
N THR A 436 30.48 1.02 -20.10
CA THR A 436 30.13 -0.12 -19.25
C THR A 436 30.50 0.16 -17.81
N ARG A 437 29.51 0.12 -16.90
CA ARG A 437 29.74 0.16 -15.45
C ARG A 437 30.13 -1.22 -14.96
N LEU A 438 31.06 -1.27 -14.04
CA LEU A 438 31.52 -2.49 -13.36
C LEU A 438 31.50 -2.23 -11.85
N PRO A 439 31.29 -3.26 -11.01
CA PRO A 439 31.50 -3.12 -9.57
C PRO A 439 32.96 -2.74 -9.28
N THR A 440 33.21 -2.16 -8.13
CA THR A 440 34.56 -1.78 -7.71
C THR A 440 35.22 -2.93 -6.95
N ARG A 441 36.53 -3.13 -7.15
CA ARG A 441 37.29 -4.12 -6.39
C ARG A 441 37.32 -3.74 -4.91
N HIS A 442 37.15 -4.74 -4.05
CA HIS A 442 37.03 -4.66 -2.58
C HIS A 442 35.72 -4.09 -2.05
N ASP A 443 34.82 -3.64 -2.92
CA ASP A 443 33.47 -3.25 -2.51
C ASP A 443 32.53 -4.47 -2.44
N GLY A 444 31.45 -4.31 -1.67
CA GLY A 444 30.34 -5.25 -1.68
C GLY A 444 29.58 -5.20 -3.00
N ALA A 445 29.24 -6.36 -3.52
CA ALA A 445 28.40 -6.47 -4.71
C ALA A 445 27.34 -7.57 -4.54
N THR A 446 26.15 -7.29 -5.08
CA THR A 446 25.04 -8.24 -5.12
C THR A 446 24.66 -8.53 -6.55
N PHE A 447 24.58 -9.82 -6.88
CA PHE A 447 24.08 -10.31 -8.15
C PHE A 447 22.87 -11.21 -7.88
N SER A 448 21.75 -10.99 -8.57
CA SER A 448 20.51 -11.73 -8.34
C SER A 448 19.79 -12.04 -9.65
N VAL A 449 18.82 -12.95 -9.59
CA VAL A 449 17.90 -13.23 -10.70
C VAL A 449 16.90 -12.10 -10.95
N LEU A 450 16.86 -11.10 -10.09
CA LEU A 450 15.90 -10.00 -10.14
C LEU A 450 16.32 -8.98 -11.20
N ASN A 451 15.38 -8.61 -12.05
CA ASN A 451 15.53 -7.61 -13.09
C ASN A 451 14.29 -6.75 -13.17
N LEU A 452 14.43 -5.45 -12.88
CA LEU A 452 13.30 -4.51 -12.83
C LEU A 452 12.64 -4.28 -14.19
N ASP A 453 13.35 -4.48 -15.30
CA ASP A 453 12.83 -4.31 -16.65
C ASP A 453 11.96 -5.49 -17.13
N ASP A 454 11.92 -6.62 -16.40
CA ASP A 454 11.11 -7.78 -16.77
C ASP A 454 9.62 -7.63 -16.44
N PHE A 455 9.28 -6.65 -15.59
CA PHE A 455 7.93 -6.44 -15.12
C PHE A 455 7.21 -5.40 -15.99
N GLN A 456 6.59 -5.86 -17.07
CA GLN A 456 5.77 -5.00 -17.94
C GLN A 456 4.30 -5.40 -17.86
N ALA A 457 3.43 -4.41 -17.62
CA ALA A 457 2.00 -4.67 -17.61
C ALA A 457 1.52 -5.03 -19.01
N TRP A 458 0.77 -6.11 -19.10
CA TRP A 458 0.12 -6.53 -20.33
C TRP A 458 -1.20 -5.79 -20.52
N PHE A 459 -1.45 -5.34 -21.75
CA PHE A 459 -2.69 -4.71 -22.15
C PHE A 459 -3.34 -5.54 -23.25
N PRO A 460 -4.60 -6.02 -23.06
CA PRO A 460 -5.29 -6.73 -24.11
C PRO A 460 -5.46 -5.86 -25.36
N ALA A 461 -5.22 -6.42 -26.54
CA ALA A 461 -5.51 -5.75 -27.78
C ALA A 461 -7.02 -5.42 -27.89
N GLU A 462 -7.39 -4.44 -28.74
CA GLU A 462 -8.81 -4.06 -28.88
C GLU A 462 -9.68 -5.22 -29.37
N ALA A 463 -9.13 -6.07 -30.21
CA ALA A 463 -9.80 -7.25 -30.75
C ALA A 463 -9.85 -8.44 -29.77
N ASP A 464 -9.11 -8.43 -28.67
CA ASP A 464 -9.08 -9.52 -27.71
C ASP A 464 -10.32 -9.50 -26.81
N VAL A 465 -11.32 -10.29 -27.19
CA VAL A 465 -12.46 -10.59 -26.33
C VAL A 465 -12.08 -11.72 -25.39
N PRO A 466 -12.23 -11.57 -24.06
CA PRO A 466 -11.99 -12.65 -23.12
C PRO A 466 -12.73 -13.92 -23.55
N TRP A 467 -12.09 -15.08 -23.40
CA TRP A 467 -12.67 -16.36 -23.82
C TRP A 467 -14.07 -16.62 -23.25
N THR A 468 -14.35 -16.13 -22.04
CA THR A 468 -15.67 -16.18 -21.37
C THR A 468 -16.77 -15.40 -22.11
N HIS A 469 -16.40 -14.51 -23.02
CA HIS A 469 -17.32 -13.67 -23.80
C HIS A 469 -17.25 -13.99 -25.29
N ARG A 470 -16.44 -14.98 -25.69
CA ARG A 470 -16.40 -15.46 -27.06
C ARG A 470 -17.63 -16.35 -27.29
N PRO A 471 -18.40 -16.12 -28.35
CA PRO A 471 -19.47 -17.04 -28.68
C PRO A 471 -18.88 -18.44 -28.90
N PRO A 472 -19.59 -19.53 -28.54
CA PRO A 472 -19.14 -20.89 -28.82
C PRO A 472 -18.83 -21.05 -30.30
N ALA A 473 -17.73 -21.77 -30.62
CA ALA A 473 -17.38 -22.05 -32.01
C ALA A 473 -18.55 -22.75 -32.71
N GLY A 474 -19.07 -22.14 -33.80
CA GLY A 474 -20.23 -22.64 -34.53
C GLY A 474 -21.60 -22.04 -34.14
N SER A 475 -21.66 -21.17 -33.12
CA SER A 475 -22.84 -20.33 -32.91
C SER A 475 -22.85 -19.24 -33.99
N ASN A 476 -24.02 -19.07 -34.68
CA ASN A 476 -24.24 -17.85 -35.44
C ASN A 476 -23.98 -16.68 -34.52
N ALA A 477 -22.91 -15.94 -34.77
CA ALA A 477 -22.51 -14.83 -33.96
C ALA A 477 -23.71 -13.93 -33.76
N ILE A 478 -24.20 -13.81 -32.53
CA ILE A 478 -25.00 -12.64 -32.17
C ILE A 478 -24.07 -11.49 -32.57
N PRO A 479 -24.45 -10.64 -33.55
CA PRO A 479 -23.58 -9.54 -33.92
C PRO A 479 -23.18 -8.85 -32.64
N ALA A 480 -21.87 -8.68 -32.44
CA ALA A 480 -21.37 -7.93 -31.31
C ALA A 480 -22.27 -6.72 -31.23
N GLN A 481 -23.08 -6.63 -30.16
CA GLN A 481 -23.92 -5.46 -29.95
C GLN A 481 -23.00 -4.29 -30.17
N GLY A 482 -23.22 -3.57 -31.26
CA GLY A 482 -22.31 -2.60 -31.80
C GLY A 482 -21.79 -1.78 -30.64
N ALA A 483 -20.52 -1.49 -30.63
CA ALA A 483 -19.95 -0.59 -29.66
C ALA A 483 -21.06 0.43 -29.39
N ILE A 484 -21.61 0.42 -28.18
CA ILE A 484 -22.54 1.46 -27.78
C ILE A 484 -21.65 2.68 -27.94
N ASP A 485 -21.80 3.33 -29.08
CA ASP A 485 -21.25 4.64 -29.34
C ASP A 485 -21.59 5.41 -28.07
N ALA A 486 -20.56 5.77 -27.31
CA ALA A 486 -20.73 6.56 -26.13
C ALA A 486 -21.17 7.93 -26.58
N GLU A 487 -22.43 8.04 -26.95
CA GLU A 487 -23.07 9.34 -26.93
C GLU A 487 -22.87 9.89 -25.52
N PRO A 488 -22.36 11.11 -25.40
CA PRO A 488 -22.31 11.75 -24.10
C PRO A 488 -23.74 11.72 -23.56
N LEU A 489 -23.96 11.04 -22.42
CA LEU A 489 -25.24 11.04 -21.72
C LEU A 489 -25.53 12.47 -21.25
N SER A 490 -26.06 13.27 -22.16
CA SER A 490 -26.79 14.49 -21.90
C SER A 490 -28.27 14.12 -21.71
N GLY A 491 -28.55 13.29 -20.72
CA GLY A 491 -29.88 12.89 -20.31
C GLY A 491 -29.88 12.74 -18.79
N GLU A 492 -30.88 13.32 -18.16
CA GLU A 492 -31.16 13.08 -16.75
C GLU A 492 -31.29 11.57 -16.51
N PRO A 493 -30.71 11.03 -15.40
CA PRO A 493 -30.76 9.60 -15.11
C PRO A 493 -32.24 9.17 -14.98
N SER A 494 -32.63 8.16 -15.76
CA SER A 494 -33.92 7.51 -15.63
C SER A 494 -34.11 6.96 -14.23
N ALA A 495 -35.31 7.05 -13.67
CA ALA A 495 -35.67 6.58 -12.33
C ALA A 495 -35.47 5.06 -12.09
N THR A 496 -35.00 4.31 -13.10
CA THR A 496 -34.71 2.88 -13.05
C THR A 496 -33.26 2.55 -12.68
N ASP A 497 -32.36 3.54 -12.58
CA ASP A 497 -30.98 3.34 -12.16
C ASP A 497 -30.80 3.38 -10.62
N LYS A 498 -31.75 2.82 -9.89
CA LYS A 498 -31.53 2.52 -8.46
C LYS A 498 -30.40 1.50 -8.36
N ALA A 499 -29.34 1.87 -7.66
CA ALA A 499 -28.33 0.90 -7.22
C ALA A 499 -29.08 -0.25 -6.50
N PRO A 500 -28.80 -1.51 -6.84
CA PRO A 500 -29.41 -2.61 -6.10
C PRO A 500 -29.00 -2.49 -4.63
N ASP A 501 -30.00 -2.34 -3.77
CA ASP A 501 -29.85 -2.50 -2.32
C ASP A 501 -29.36 -3.94 -2.10
N GLY A 502 -28.16 -4.12 -1.56
CA GLY A 502 -27.65 -5.43 -1.17
C GLY A 502 -26.47 -5.94 -2.00
N PHE A 503 -25.32 -5.31 -1.90
CA PHE A 503 -24.05 -6.03 -2.01
C PHE A 503 -23.42 -6.02 -0.62
N ASP A 504 -23.70 -7.09 0.12
CA ASP A 504 -23.16 -7.37 1.43
C ASP A 504 -21.65 -7.68 1.26
N VAL A 505 -20.78 -6.77 1.64
CA VAL A 505 -19.33 -7.00 1.64
C VAL A 505 -18.92 -7.88 2.82
N ALA A 506 -19.84 -8.22 3.71
CA ALA A 506 -19.63 -9.13 4.82
C ALA A 506 -19.37 -10.58 4.36
N ASP A 507 -19.92 -11.00 3.22
CA ASP A 507 -19.72 -12.37 2.70
C ASP A 507 -18.32 -12.63 2.11
N ALA A 508 -17.60 -11.59 1.73
CA ALA A 508 -16.24 -11.76 1.21
C ALA A 508 -15.17 -11.93 2.31
N ALA A 509 -15.47 -11.52 3.55
CA ALA A 509 -14.57 -11.67 4.68
C ALA A 509 -14.77 -13.00 5.43
N ASN A 510 -15.98 -13.58 5.35
CA ASN A 510 -16.29 -14.85 6.03
C ASN A 510 -15.98 -16.10 5.20
N SER A 511 -15.73 -16.00 3.91
CA SER A 511 -15.40 -17.18 3.07
C SER A 511 -13.93 -17.63 3.12
N GLN A 512 -13.09 -16.99 3.93
CA GLN A 512 -11.70 -17.44 4.17
C GLN A 512 -11.47 -18.10 5.53
N GLY A 513 -12.51 -18.35 6.29
CA GLY A 513 -12.45 -18.93 7.64
C GLY A 513 -12.78 -20.43 7.76
N GLU A 514 -13.10 -21.14 6.67
CA GLU A 514 -13.35 -22.59 6.70
C GLU A 514 -12.66 -23.28 5.53
N LYS A 515 -11.38 -23.63 5.71
CA LYS A 515 -10.75 -24.90 5.29
C LYS A 515 -9.32 -24.95 5.78
#